data_756cd37c4f15be36dee14a41a01e1ad9
#
_entry.id   756cd37c4f15be36dee14a41a01e1ad9
#
_cell.length_a   1.000
_cell.length_b   1.000
_cell.length_c   1.000
_cell.angle_alpha   90.00
_cell.angle_beta   90.00
_cell.angle_gamma   90.00
#
_symmetry.space_group_name_H-M   'P 1'
#
loop_
_entity.id
_entity.type
_entity.pdbx_description
1 polymer ?
#
loop_
_entity_poly.entity_id
_entity_poly.type
_entity_poly.pdbx_seq_one_letter_code
_entity_poly.pdbx_strand_id
1 'polypeptide(L)'
;MWPTDFAGVSSQGRLAIMRQVDSDRSGLPARATAGGAPAPPIADLADLERVLAETSASPLLSDWEVRLLAPREPAPIDLVASARRALQAPHNSPTLAQIARDKRTAVVVISDATRAVPNRLLFPLVLEELRAGGLSESTVTVVVGTGAHRAPTEAELDDLLGRELRDRVRVISHDARGESVLVGRTTSGNEVRVNPAFARAQVRIAIGLVEPHEFAGFTGGRKAVLPGVAAAVTILRNHSLSLLSHPRARPGILEGNPIHEEMLEAARRAGLHFIVNVVLDRALRPLAIAAGDPDAAHRELTRFVQGYARLSPPADLQAVTQAPDVIVTGPGQPLDCNLYQSIKALVAVEPWAARDTTTILLSRCWDGTGSRDMLAPFAAGVTPAQVLRSLARDYTIEKDHAYFVARFLARSPSVVAYCPGVDQEDLRRIGFAPSPSFSLVRSALSFNRGSPST
;
A
#
# COMPACT_ATOMS: atom_id res chain seq x y z
N MET A 1 7.79 -26.04 3.76
CA MET A 1 8.50 -25.69 2.52
C MET A 1 7.73 -24.53 1.92
N TRP A 2 8.24 -23.30 2.01
CA TRP A 2 7.58 -22.09 1.54
C TRP A 2 7.83 -21.97 0.05
N PRO A 3 6.85 -21.51 -0.74
CA PRO A 3 7.14 -21.14 -2.13
C PRO A 3 8.09 -19.93 -2.11
N THR A 4 9.23 -20.08 -2.69
CA THR A 4 10.36 -19.13 -2.72
C THR A 4 10.11 -17.91 -3.62
N ASP A 5 8.88 -17.65 -4.08
CA ASP A 5 8.65 -16.79 -5.23
C ASP A 5 8.03 -15.42 -4.95
N PHE A 6 7.85 -15.01 -3.67
CA PHE A 6 7.12 -13.78 -3.37
C PHE A 6 7.76 -12.96 -2.26
N ALA A 7 8.66 -12.11 -2.66
CA ALA A 7 9.10 -10.97 -1.89
C ALA A 7 8.49 -9.69 -2.49
N GLY A 8 7.27 -9.35 -2.04
CA GLY A 8 6.61 -8.12 -2.45
C GLY A 8 7.08 -6.94 -1.60
N VAL A 9 8.15 -6.26 -2.01
CA VAL A 9 8.31 -4.86 -1.60
C VAL A 9 7.30 -4.06 -2.39
N SER A 10 6.49 -3.23 -1.73
CA SER A 10 5.60 -2.32 -2.45
C SER A 10 6.43 -1.46 -3.41
N SER A 11 5.88 -1.08 -4.55
CA SER A 11 6.55 -0.21 -5.52
C SER A 11 7.06 1.11 -4.91
N GLN A 12 6.60 1.45 -3.71
CA GLN A 12 6.94 2.66 -2.97
C GLN A 12 7.84 2.42 -1.76
N GLY A 13 7.99 1.18 -1.27
CA GLY A 13 8.81 0.85 -0.11
C GLY A 13 10.25 0.48 -0.48
N ARG A 14 11.19 0.81 0.40
CA ARG A 14 12.60 0.39 0.33
C ARG A 14 12.91 -0.49 1.54
N LEU A 15 13.77 -1.46 1.33
CA LEU A 15 14.22 -2.40 2.34
C LEU A 15 15.74 -2.38 2.38
N ALA A 16 16.32 -2.05 3.52
CA ALA A 16 17.72 -2.32 3.78
C ALA A 16 17.81 -3.54 4.70
N ILE A 17 18.59 -4.52 4.28
CA ILE A 17 18.92 -5.72 5.07
C ILE A 17 20.35 -5.56 5.56
N MET A 18 20.55 -5.75 6.85
CA MET A 18 21.86 -5.65 7.47
C MET A 18 22.17 -6.95 8.22
N ARG A 19 23.39 -7.46 8.03
CA ARG A 19 23.93 -8.62 8.73
C ARG A 19 25.24 -8.25 9.35
N GLN A 20 25.46 -8.67 10.62
CA GLN A 20 26.76 -8.56 11.27
C GLN A 20 27.73 -9.57 10.61
N VAL A 21 28.92 -9.10 10.23
CA VAL A 21 29.99 -9.98 9.74
C VAL A 21 30.78 -10.43 10.96
N ASP A 22 30.91 -11.74 11.19
CA ASP A 22 31.79 -12.30 12.21
C ASP A 22 33.23 -11.89 11.93
N SER A 23 33.72 -10.88 12.65
CA SER A 23 35.11 -10.48 12.60
C SER A 23 35.84 -11.20 13.74
N ASP A 24 36.46 -12.32 13.41
CA ASP A 24 37.53 -12.89 14.23
C ASP A 24 38.80 -12.02 14.09
N ARG A 25 38.77 -10.84 14.73
CA ARG A 25 39.93 -9.93 14.84
C ARG A 25 40.03 -9.38 16.25
N SER A 26 40.86 -10.05 17.03
CA SER A 26 41.51 -9.52 18.23
C SER A 26 42.37 -8.31 17.84
N GLY A 27 41.92 -7.10 18.16
CA GLY A 27 42.72 -5.89 18.00
C GLY A 27 41.89 -4.66 17.64
N LEU A 28 41.22 -4.07 18.63
CA LEU A 28 40.57 -2.75 18.46
C LEU A 28 41.46 -1.66 19.06
N PRO A 29 41.72 -0.56 18.32
CA PRO A 29 42.26 0.67 18.93
C PRO A 29 41.13 1.46 19.62
N ALA A 30 41.55 2.18 20.66
CA ALA A 30 40.69 2.93 21.59
C ALA A 30 39.90 4.08 20.91
N ARG A 31 38.77 4.37 21.53
CA ARG A 31 37.83 5.46 21.28
C ARG A 31 38.44 6.77 20.77
N ALA A 32 37.98 7.21 19.62
CA ALA A 32 38.05 8.60 19.21
C ALA A 32 36.72 9.29 19.52
N THR A 33 36.74 10.29 20.40
CA THR A 33 35.64 11.22 20.63
C THR A 33 35.62 12.24 19.48
N ALA A 34 34.71 12.09 18.54
CA ALA A 34 34.47 13.11 17.52
C ALA A 34 33.27 13.98 17.92
N GLY A 35 33.53 15.20 18.40
CA GLY A 35 32.57 16.28 18.44
C GLY A 35 32.27 16.76 17.01
N GLY A 36 31.21 16.25 16.41
CA GLY A 36 30.64 16.73 15.16
C GLY A 36 29.24 17.28 15.42
N ALA A 37 28.86 18.34 14.70
CA ALA A 37 27.49 18.88 14.72
C ALA A 37 26.46 17.76 14.48
N PRO A 38 25.27 17.82 15.10
CA PRO A 38 24.25 16.80 14.90
C PRO A 38 23.86 16.75 13.42
N ALA A 39 23.88 15.56 12.84
CA ALA A 39 23.40 15.34 11.47
C ALA A 39 21.93 15.80 11.38
N PRO A 40 21.51 16.38 10.23
CA PRO A 40 20.13 16.79 10.05
C PRO A 40 19.19 15.59 10.25
N PRO A 41 17.96 15.82 10.75
CA PRO A 41 17.02 14.74 10.97
C PRO A 41 16.70 14.03 9.65
N ILE A 42 16.68 12.71 9.66
CA ILE A 42 16.25 11.91 8.51
C ILE A 42 14.74 12.09 8.39
N ALA A 43 14.30 12.74 7.31
CA ALA A 43 12.90 13.03 7.09
C ALA A 43 12.17 11.90 6.35
N ASP A 44 12.91 11.10 5.55
CA ASP A 44 12.33 10.01 4.75
C ASP A 44 13.37 8.92 4.40
N LEU A 45 12.94 7.91 3.64
CA LEU A 45 13.79 6.82 3.16
C LEU A 45 14.88 7.28 2.16
N ALA A 46 14.69 8.39 1.44
CA ALA A 46 15.71 8.94 0.55
C ALA A 46 16.87 9.52 1.37
N ASP A 47 16.58 10.14 2.50
CA ASP A 47 17.59 10.55 3.47
C ASP A 47 18.33 9.34 4.06
N LEU A 48 17.64 8.23 4.30
CA LEU A 48 18.28 6.99 4.75
C LEU A 48 19.24 6.44 3.70
N GLU A 49 18.90 6.45 2.40
CA GLU A 49 19.82 6.01 1.34
C GLU A 49 21.07 6.87 1.27
N ARG A 50 20.89 8.18 1.37
CA ARG A 50 22.03 9.11 1.44
C ARG A 50 22.91 8.80 2.63
N VAL A 51 22.31 8.60 3.81
CA VAL A 51 23.04 8.25 5.03
C VAL A 51 23.68 6.87 4.94
N LEU A 52 23.04 5.88 4.38
CA LEU A 52 23.63 4.55 4.18
C LEU A 52 24.72 4.57 3.11
N ALA A 53 24.58 5.35 2.06
CA ALA A 53 25.62 5.55 1.04
C ALA A 53 26.84 6.30 1.62
N GLU A 54 26.61 7.34 2.41
CA GLU A 54 27.65 8.07 3.13
C GLU A 54 28.29 7.23 4.26
N THR A 55 27.52 6.31 4.85
CA THR A 55 27.91 5.49 6.01
C THR A 55 28.52 4.14 5.60
N SER A 56 28.29 3.66 4.36
CA SER A 56 29.02 2.50 3.84
C SER A 56 30.55 2.75 3.77
N ALA A 57 30.95 4.03 3.78
CA ALA A 57 32.33 4.48 3.98
C ALA A 57 32.68 4.75 5.46
N SER A 58 31.73 4.56 6.40
CA SER A 58 31.91 4.88 7.81
C SER A 58 32.48 3.69 8.60
N PRO A 59 33.48 3.90 9.48
CA PRO A 59 33.99 2.89 10.38
C PRO A 59 32.95 2.21 11.28
N LEU A 60 31.74 2.79 11.40
CA LEU A 60 30.66 2.31 12.25
C LEU A 60 29.88 1.13 11.67
N LEU A 61 29.92 0.94 10.35
CA LEU A 61 29.30 -0.19 9.66
C LEU A 61 30.32 -1.12 9.01
N SER A 62 31.63 -0.99 9.34
CA SER A 62 32.68 -1.86 8.82
C SER A 62 32.43 -3.34 9.11
N ASP A 63 31.69 -3.63 10.18
CA ASP A 63 31.34 -4.98 10.63
C ASP A 63 29.97 -5.45 10.13
N TRP A 64 29.34 -4.71 9.21
CA TRP A 64 28.02 -5.00 8.68
C TRP A 64 28.01 -5.19 7.18
N GLU A 65 27.43 -6.28 6.72
CA GLU A 65 27.03 -6.41 5.33
C GLU A 65 25.68 -5.71 5.14
N VAL A 66 25.69 -4.59 4.40
CA VAL A 66 24.47 -3.81 4.12
C VAL A 66 24.01 -4.08 2.69
N ARG A 67 22.77 -4.52 2.52
CA ARG A 67 22.16 -4.72 1.21
C ARG A 67 20.91 -3.85 1.08
N LEU A 68 20.91 -2.97 0.09
CA LEU A 68 19.76 -2.17 -0.27
C LEU A 68 18.94 -2.92 -1.32
N LEU A 69 17.72 -3.30 -0.96
CA LEU A 69 16.79 -3.96 -1.85
C LEU A 69 15.79 -2.94 -2.40
N ALA A 70 15.83 -2.74 -3.70
CA ALA A 70 14.91 -1.89 -4.42
C ALA A 70 14.53 -2.55 -5.76
N PRO A 71 13.28 -2.42 -6.23
CA PRO A 71 12.91 -2.92 -7.55
C PRO A 71 13.73 -2.21 -8.64
N ARG A 72 14.09 -2.95 -9.69
CA ARG A 72 14.68 -2.36 -10.91
C ARG A 72 13.55 -1.80 -11.76
N GLU A 73 13.19 -0.56 -11.50
CA GLU A 73 12.09 0.10 -12.19
C GLU A 73 12.44 0.36 -13.66
N PRO A 74 11.51 0.09 -14.60
CA PRO A 74 11.66 0.46 -16.01
C PRO A 74 11.75 1.99 -16.19
N ALA A 75 12.12 2.43 -17.39
CA ALA A 75 12.10 3.85 -17.71
C ALA A 75 10.66 4.41 -17.69
N PRO A 76 10.46 5.63 -17.18
CA PRO A 76 9.17 6.31 -17.23
C PRO A 76 8.66 6.53 -18.66
N ILE A 77 7.34 6.53 -18.80
CA ILE A 77 6.64 6.76 -20.07
C ILE A 77 6.05 8.17 -20.16
N ASP A 78 5.76 8.64 -21.37
CA ASP A 78 4.85 9.77 -21.57
C ASP A 78 3.42 9.30 -21.24
N LEU A 79 2.88 9.81 -20.13
CA LEU A 79 1.57 9.39 -19.62
C LEU A 79 0.45 9.75 -20.58
N VAL A 80 0.40 10.99 -21.09
CA VAL A 80 -0.72 11.48 -21.90
C VAL A 80 -0.77 10.74 -23.24
N ALA A 81 0.37 10.64 -23.93
CA ALA A 81 0.45 9.90 -25.19
C ALA A 81 0.13 8.41 -24.99
N SER A 82 0.59 7.80 -23.91
CA SER A 82 0.31 6.38 -23.62
C SER A 82 -1.14 6.15 -23.20
N ALA A 83 -1.75 7.07 -22.43
CA ALA A 83 -3.16 7.00 -22.07
C ALA A 83 -4.07 7.09 -23.30
N ARG A 84 -3.78 8.01 -24.22
CA ARG A 84 -4.53 8.11 -25.48
C ARG A 84 -4.46 6.80 -26.29
N ARG A 85 -3.28 6.18 -26.40
CA ARG A 85 -3.14 4.88 -27.06
C ARG A 85 -3.94 3.78 -26.35
N ALA A 86 -3.88 3.72 -25.01
CA ALA A 86 -4.61 2.73 -24.23
C ALA A 86 -6.14 2.89 -24.36
N LEU A 87 -6.66 4.12 -24.44
CA LEU A 87 -8.07 4.41 -24.65
C LEU A 87 -8.53 4.05 -26.08
N GLN A 88 -7.66 4.20 -27.08
CA GLN A 88 -7.94 3.85 -28.48
C GLN A 88 -7.87 2.33 -28.74
N ALA A 89 -7.04 1.60 -28.02
CA ALA A 89 -6.86 0.16 -28.13
C ALA A 89 -7.01 -0.52 -26.74
N PRO A 90 -8.22 -0.51 -26.16
CA PRO A 90 -8.44 -1.03 -24.81
C PRO A 90 -8.37 -2.56 -24.76
N HIS A 91 -7.88 -3.10 -23.65
CA HIS A 91 -7.78 -4.53 -23.41
C HIS A 91 -9.17 -5.17 -23.27
N ASN A 92 -9.49 -6.11 -24.16
CA ASN A 92 -10.71 -6.93 -24.15
C ASN A 92 -12.01 -6.13 -23.92
N SER A 93 -12.11 -4.94 -24.55
CA SER A 93 -13.22 -4.03 -24.39
C SER A 93 -13.43 -3.20 -25.66
N PRO A 94 -14.65 -2.77 -25.98
CA PRO A 94 -14.87 -1.64 -26.88
C PRO A 94 -14.21 -0.38 -26.31
N THR A 95 -13.99 0.63 -27.18
CA THR A 95 -13.51 1.94 -26.70
C THR A 95 -14.54 2.57 -25.76
N LEU A 96 -14.08 3.45 -24.88
CA LEU A 96 -14.98 4.11 -23.92
C LEU A 96 -16.04 4.95 -24.67
N ALA A 97 -15.70 5.57 -25.80
CA ALA A 97 -16.64 6.27 -26.66
C ALA A 97 -17.74 5.32 -27.18
N GLN A 98 -17.40 4.09 -27.57
CA GLN A 98 -18.39 3.08 -28.00
C GLN A 98 -19.30 2.64 -26.85
N ILE A 99 -18.75 2.44 -25.64
CA ILE A 99 -19.53 2.09 -24.44
C ILE A 99 -20.49 3.22 -24.07
N ALA A 100 -20.09 4.47 -24.24
CA ALA A 100 -20.88 5.66 -23.91
C ALA A 100 -21.99 5.97 -24.90
N ARG A 101 -21.97 5.37 -26.12
CA ARG A 101 -22.98 5.62 -27.14
C ARG A 101 -24.37 5.28 -26.64
N ASP A 102 -25.33 6.18 -26.91
CA ASP A 102 -26.73 6.07 -26.48
C ASP A 102 -26.93 6.01 -24.94
N LYS A 103 -25.92 6.37 -24.18
CA LYS A 103 -26.02 6.51 -22.73
C LYS A 103 -26.26 7.97 -22.36
N ARG A 104 -26.82 8.18 -21.15
CA ARG A 104 -27.18 9.50 -20.65
C ARG A 104 -26.42 9.93 -19.42
N THR A 105 -25.80 9.01 -18.70
CA THR A 105 -25.09 9.30 -17.45
C THR A 105 -23.84 8.43 -17.33
N ALA A 106 -22.80 9.01 -16.77
CA ALA A 106 -21.59 8.25 -16.40
C ALA A 106 -21.16 8.56 -14.96
N VAL A 107 -20.52 7.58 -14.36
CA VAL A 107 -19.78 7.75 -13.11
C VAL A 107 -18.33 7.36 -13.30
N VAL A 108 -17.43 8.19 -12.80
CA VAL A 108 -16.00 7.91 -12.78
C VAL A 108 -15.56 7.83 -11.33
N VAL A 109 -15.14 6.63 -10.92
CA VAL A 109 -14.57 6.42 -9.58
C VAL A 109 -13.09 6.76 -9.65
N ILE A 110 -12.62 7.61 -8.76
CA ILE A 110 -11.21 7.91 -8.54
C ILE A 110 -10.80 7.48 -7.13
N SER A 111 -9.51 7.20 -6.91
CA SER A 111 -8.99 6.91 -5.58
C SER A 111 -8.92 8.16 -4.71
N ASP A 112 -8.92 7.96 -3.39
CA ASP A 112 -8.68 9.02 -2.40
C ASP A 112 -7.20 9.47 -2.35
N ALA A 113 -6.88 10.41 -1.46
CA ALA A 113 -5.54 10.98 -1.31
C ALA A 113 -4.46 9.97 -0.85
N THR A 114 -4.84 8.77 -0.40
CA THR A 114 -3.87 7.71 -0.04
C THR A 114 -3.24 7.03 -1.26
N ARG A 115 -3.65 7.42 -2.47
CA ARG A 115 -3.12 6.90 -3.74
C ARG A 115 -2.72 8.05 -4.66
N ALA A 116 -1.47 8.05 -5.10
CA ALA A 116 -0.90 9.09 -5.95
C ALA A 116 -1.32 8.97 -7.43
N VAL A 117 -2.62 8.77 -7.71
CA VAL A 117 -3.12 8.66 -9.07
C VAL A 117 -3.09 10.02 -9.77
N PRO A 118 -2.49 10.16 -10.96
CA PRO A 118 -2.43 11.44 -11.69
C PRO A 118 -3.77 11.79 -12.35
N ASN A 119 -4.84 11.93 -11.55
CA ASN A 119 -6.21 12.15 -12.02
C ASN A 119 -6.33 13.41 -12.85
N ARG A 120 -5.59 14.49 -12.52
CA ARG A 120 -5.58 15.75 -13.27
C ARG A 120 -5.18 15.58 -14.75
N LEU A 121 -4.39 14.53 -15.05
CA LEU A 121 -3.96 14.20 -16.42
C LEU A 121 -4.86 13.14 -17.07
N LEU A 122 -5.34 12.16 -16.31
CA LEU A 122 -6.11 11.03 -16.84
C LEU A 122 -7.60 11.35 -17.00
N PHE A 123 -8.20 12.07 -16.05
CA PHE A 123 -9.63 12.34 -16.07
C PHE A 123 -10.08 13.17 -17.27
N PRO A 124 -9.35 14.24 -17.72
CA PRO A 124 -9.69 14.95 -18.96
C PRO A 124 -9.75 14.04 -20.19
N LEU A 125 -8.85 13.06 -20.31
CA LEU A 125 -8.84 12.11 -21.42
C LEU A 125 -10.06 11.17 -21.37
N VAL A 126 -10.49 10.76 -20.19
CA VAL A 126 -11.72 10.00 -19.98
C VAL A 126 -12.95 10.84 -20.37
N LEU A 127 -12.97 12.13 -20.01
CA LEU A 127 -14.05 13.05 -20.42
C LEU A 127 -14.10 13.24 -21.93
N GLU A 128 -12.95 13.36 -22.62
CA GLU A 128 -12.87 13.44 -24.07
C GLU A 128 -13.55 12.22 -24.74
N GLU A 129 -13.26 11.01 -24.25
CA GLU A 129 -13.85 9.78 -24.77
C GLU A 129 -15.37 9.70 -24.50
N LEU A 130 -15.81 10.10 -23.30
CA LEU A 130 -17.25 10.15 -22.97
C LEU A 130 -18.00 11.15 -23.86
N ARG A 131 -17.40 12.31 -24.12
CA ARG A 131 -17.97 13.31 -25.06
C ARG A 131 -18.01 12.81 -26.49
N ALA A 132 -16.96 12.11 -26.93
CA ALA A 132 -16.95 11.47 -28.25
C ALA A 132 -18.07 10.40 -28.38
N GLY A 133 -18.46 9.77 -27.26
CA GLY A 133 -19.60 8.86 -27.18
C GLY A 133 -20.98 9.56 -27.06
N GLY A 134 -21.01 10.91 -26.98
CA GLY A 134 -22.25 11.71 -26.92
C GLY A 134 -22.69 12.14 -25.52
N LEU A 135 -21.91 11.87 -24.46
CA LEU A 135 -22.21 12.30 -23.11
C LEU A 135 -21.77 13.76 -22.86
N SER A 136 -22.61 14.54 -22.19
CA SER A 136 -22.25 15.87 -21.68
C SER A 136 -21.51 15.74 -20.35
N GLU A 137 -20.53 16.61 -20.11
CA GLU A 137 -19.80 16.64 -18.81
C GLU A 137 -20.72 16.86 -17.61
N SER A 138 -21.80 17.64 -17.78
CA SER A 138 -22.81 17.86 -16.74
C SER A 138 -23.56 16.58 -16.32
N THR A 139 -23.46 15.51 -17.11
CA THR A 139 -24.06 14.19 -16.81
C THR A 139 -23.06 13.19 -16.25
N VAL A 140 -21.79 13.63 -16.07
CA VAL A 140 -20.73 12.84 -15.45
C VAL A 140 -20.62 13.17 -13.97
N THR A 141 -20.64 12.16 -13.13
CA THR A 141 -20.38 12.29 -11.70
C THR A 141 -19.05 11.64 -11.37
N VAL A 142 -18.17 12.35 -10.67
CA VAL A 142 -16.98 11.76 -10.05
C VAL A 142 -17.30 11.30 -8.64
N VAL A 143 -16.96 10.06 -8.31
CA VAL A 143 -17.05 9.53 -6.96
C VAL A 143 -15.63 9.27 -6.44
N VAL A 144 -15.25 9.96 -5.36
CA VAL A 144 -14.02 9.62 -4.65
C VAL A 144 -14.27 8.36 -3.84
N GLY A 145 -13.62 7.28 -4.24
CA GLY A 145 -13.76 5.95 -3.67
C GLY A 145 -12.92 5.81 -2.40
N THR A 146 -13.45 6.27 -1.27
CA THR A 146 -12.77 6.27 0.04
C THR A 146 -12.75 4.89 0.71
N GLY A 147 -13.64 3.97 0.28
CA GLY A 147 -13.86 2.74 1.03
C GLY A 147 -14.26 3.06 2.47
N ALA A 148 -13.50 2.51 3.44
CA ALA A 148 -13.70 2.78 4.87
C ALA A 148 -12.89 3.99 5.40
N HIS A 149 -12.08 4.65 4.56
CA HIS A 149 -11.30 5.82 4.96
C HIS A 149 -12.20 7.04 5.17
N ARG A 150 -11.67 8.07 5.85
CA ARG A 150 -12.32 9.37 5.96
C ARG A 150 -12.55 10.02 4.60
N ALA A 151 -13.52 10.89 4.54
CA ALA A 151 -13.71 11.75 3.38
C ALA A 151 -12.49 12.68 3.19
N PRO A 152 -12.10 12.97 1.94
CA PRO A 152 -11.05 13.95 1.65
C PRO A 152 -11.51 15.36 2.04
N THR A 153 -10.56 16.18 2.44
CA THR A 153 -10.76 17.63 2.64
C THR A 153 -10.90 18.35 1.29
N GLU A 154 -11.37 19.61 1.32
CA GLU A 154 -11.45 20.44 0.10
C GLU A 154 -10.06 20.61 -0.57
N ALA A 155 -9.01 20.80 0.21
CA ALA A 155 -7.64 20.89 -0.30
C ALA A 155 -7.21 19.59 -1.00
N GLU A 156 -7.50 18.43 -0.39
CA GLU A 156 -7.21 17.11 -1.00
C GLU A 156 -8.04 16.90 -2.29
N LEU A 157 -9.29 17.37 -2.35
CA LEU A 157 -10.08 17.33 -3.56
C LEU A 157 -9.50 18.21 -4.67
N ASP A 158 -8.98 19.41 -4.31
CA ASP A 158 -8.28 20.28 -5.24
C ASP A 158 -6.99 19.64 -5.74
N ASP A 159 -6.29 18.88 -4.89
CA ASP A 159 -5.10 18.12 -5.28
C ASP A 159 -5.42 16.94 -6.19
N LEU A 160 -6.50 16.22 -5.94
CA LEU A 160 -6.91 15.05 -6.71
C LEU A 160 -7.37 15.39 -8.13
N LEU A 161 -8.12 16.48 -8.31
CA LEU A 161 -8.75 16.82 -9.59
C LEU A 161 -8.32 18.16 -10.15
N GLY A 162 -7.93 19.11 -9.32
CA GLY A 162 -7.82 20.52 -9.69
C GLY A 162 -9.17 21.22 -9.66
N ARG A 163 -9.17 22.48 -9.24
CA ARG A 163 -10.39 23.29 -9.09
C ARG A 163 -11.16 23.42 -10.40
N GLU A 164 -10.47 23.67 -11.50
CA GLU A 164 -11.09 23.81 -12.83
C GLU A 164 -11.90 22.58 -13.24
N LEU A 165 -11.41 21.37 -13.02
CA LEU A 165 -12.13 20.14 -13.33
C LEU A 165 -13.29 19.89 -12.35
N ARG A 166 -13.14 20.25 -11.10
CA ARG A 166 -14.21 20.15 -10.10
C ARG A 166 -15.42 21.02 -10.45
N ASP A 167 -15.18 22.20 -10.99
CA ASP A 167 -16.26 23.14 -11.36
C ASP A 167 -17.05 22.65 -12.60
N ARG A 168 -16.51 21.72 -13.38
CA ARG A 168 -17.14 21.19 -14.62
C ARG A 168 -18.02 19.97 -14.40
N VAL A 169 -17.80 19.22 -13.32
CA VAL A 169 -18.48 17.97 -13.05
C VAL A 169 -18.97 17.90 -11.59
N ARG A 170 -19.97 17.07 -11.35
CA ARG A 170 -20.39 16.79 -9.98
C ARG A 170 -19.36 15.87 -9.30
N VAL A 171 -18.80 16.30 -8.17
CA VAL A 171 -17.89 15.51 -7.36
C VAL A 171 -18.57 15.16 -6.04
N ILE A 172 -18.52 13.89 -5.64
CA ILE A 172 -19.01 13.40 -4.35
C ILE A 172 -17.96 12.46 -3.73
N SER A 173 -17.84 12.51 -2.40
CA SER A 173 -17.07 11.53 -1.65
C SER A 173 -17.97 10.36 -1.26
N HIS A 174 -17.46 9.13 -1.38
CA HIS A 174 -18.18 7.96 -0.89
C HIS A 174 -18.21 7.96 0.65
N ASP A 175 -19.33 7.54 1.21
CA ASP A 175 -19.48 7.21 2.63
C ASP A 175 -19.93 5.75 2.75
N ALA A 176 -19.05 4.90 3.24
CA ALA A 176 -19.34 3.46 3.38
C ALA A 176 -20.46 3.16 4.42
N ARG A 177 -20.73 4.10 5.34
CA ARG A 177 -21.81 4.00 6.35
C ARG A 177 -23.08 4.70 5.91
N GLY A 178 -23.04 5.43 4.80
CA GLY A 178 -24.16 6.15 4.23
C GLY A 178 -25.14 5.28 3.43
N GLU A 179 -25.96 5.95 2.63
CA GLU A 179 -26.94 5.27 1.74
C GLU A 179 -26.22 4.35 0.76
N SER A 180 -26.76 3.15 0.55
CA SER A 180 -26.23 2.16 -0.38
C SER A 180 -27.32 1.39 -1.11
N VAL A 181 -27.01 0.92 -2.32
CA VAL A 181 -27.92 0.12 -3.17
C VAL A 181 -27.39 -1.31 -3.25
N LEU A 182 -28.24 -2.30 -2.99
CA LEU A 182 -27.92 -3.70 -3.23
C LEU A 182 -27.96 -3.99 -4.73
N VAL A 183 -26.82 -4.39 -5.31
CA VAL A 183 -26.70 -4.70 -6.74
C VAL A 183 -26.52 -6.19 -7.03
N GLY A 184 -26.37 -7.02 -6.00
CA GLY A 184 -26.28 -8.46 -6.11
C GLY A 184 -25.66 -9.12 -4.88
N ARG A 185 -25.39 -10.42 -4.98
CA ARG A 185 -24.65 -11.22 -3.97
C ARG A 185 -23.54 -11.97 -4.64
N THR A 186 -22.39 -12.09 -3.99
CA THR A 186 -21.29 -12.93 -4.44
C THR A 186 -21.62 -14.41 -4.21
N THR A 187 -20.84 -15.28 -4.82
CA THR A 187 -20.96 -16.73 -4.63
C THR A 187 -20.74 -17.13 -3.17
N SER A 188 -19.91 -16.41 -2.42
CA SER A 188 -19.73 -16.59 -0.97
C SER A 188 -20.91 -16.05 -0.14
N GLY A 189 -21.94 -15.46 -0.79
CA GLY A 189 -23.13 -14.89 -0.16
C GLY A 189 -22.95 -13.46 0.39
N ASN A 190 -21.85 -12.76 0.06
CA ASN A 190 -21.66 -11.36 0.43
C ASN A 190 -22.65 -10.47 -0.35
N GLU A 191 -23.40 -9.62 0.34
CA GLU A 191 -24.24 -8.61 -0.30
C GLU A 191 -23.37 -7.52 -0.90
N VAL A 192 -23.45 -7.34 -2.21
CA VAL A 192 -22.74 -6.26 -2.90
C VAL A 192 -23.60 -5.01 -2.85
N ARG A 193 -23.34 -4.15 -1.87
CA ARG A 193 -23.99 -2.86 -1.69
C ARG A 193 -23.01 -1.75 -2.07
N VAL A 194 -23.43 -0.86 -2.93
CA VAL A 194 -22.57 0.20 -3.47
C VAL A 194 -23.21 1.58 -3.40
N ASN A 195 -22.40 2.60 -3.57
CA ASN A 195 -22.82 3.99 -3.64
C ASN A 195 -23.97 4.20 -4.63
N PRO A 196 -25.05 4.94 -4.26
CA PRO A 196 -26.20 5.14 -5.13
C PRO A 196 -25.88 5.82 -6.47
N ALA A 197 -24.94 6.77 -6.51
CA ALA A 197 -24.55 7.41 -7.76
C ALA A 197 -23.83 6.41 -8.67
N PHE A 198 -23.01 5.51 -8.12
CA PHE A 198 -22.37 4.43 -8.87
C PHE A 198 -23.42 3.44 -9.42
N ALA A 199 -24.37 3.00 -8.57
CA ALA A 199 -25.38 2.02 -8.95
C ALA A 199 -26.29 2.52 -10.09
N ARG A 200 -26.68 3.81 -10.04
CA ARG A 200 -27.65 4.43 -10.96
C ARG A 200 -27.05 4.86 -12.32
N ALA A 201 -25.73 5.03 -12.40
CA ALA A 201 -25.09 5.46 -13.62
C ALA A 201 -25.19 4.38 -14.71
N GLN A 202 -25.32 4.81 -15.97
CA GLN A 202 -25.38 3.89 -17.13
C GLN A 202 -24.00 3.45 -17.58
N VAL A 203 -22.97 4.31 -17.44
CA VAL A 203 -21.57 3.98 -17.71
C VAL A 203 -20.79 4.12 -16.41
N ARG A 204 -20.08 3.08 -16.01
CA ARG A 204 -19.29 3.01 -14.76
C ARG A 204 -17.84 2.77 -15.08
N ILE A 205 -16.99 3.72 -14.70
CA ILE A 205 -15.58 3.76 -15.01
C ILE A 205 -14.79 3.93 -13.73
N ALA A 206 -13.57 3.40 -13.68
CA ALA A 206 -12.63 3.69 -12.60
C ALA A 206 -11.26 4.12 -13.13
N ILE A 207 -10.68 5.15 -12.52
CA ILE A 207 -9.29 5.56 -12.69
C ILE A 207 -8.54 5.15 -11.43
N GLY A 208 -7.41 4.48 -11.56
CA GLY A 208 -6.71 3.96 -10.38
C GLY A 208 -5.23 3.64 -10.62
N LEU A 209 -4.59 3.21 -9.55
CA LEU A 209 -3.19 2.81 -9.47
C LEU A 209 -3.09 1.30 -9.29
N VAL A 210 -2.16 0.64 -9.97
CA VAL A 210 -1.82 -0.76 -9.75
C VAL A 210 -0.46 -0.85 -9.06
N GLU A 211 -0.48 -1.36 -7.85
CA GLU A 211 0.69 -1.65 -7.02
C GLU A 211 0.41 -2.87 -6.14
N PRO A 212 1.41 -3.57 -5.59
CA PRO A 212 1.19 -4.66 -4.64
C PRO A 212 0.40 -4.20 -3.41
N HIS A 213 -0.49 -5.06 -2.91
CA HIS A 213 -1.37 -4.75 -1.78
C HIS A 213 -1.32 -5.87 -0.74
N GLU A 214 -1.27 -5.52 0.52
CA GLU A 214 -0.97 -6.38 1.68
C GLU A 214 -1.80 -7.67 1.77
N PHE A 215 -3.03 -7.68 1.26
CA PHE A 215 -3.89 -8.87 1.27
C PHE A 215 -4.70 -9.08 -0.03
N ALA A 216 -4.97 -8.02 -0.81
CA ALA A 216 -5.75 -8.13 -2.05
C ALA A 216 -4.90 -8.49 -3.28
N GLY A 217 -3.62 -8.79 -3.09
CA GLY A 217 -2.64 -9.00 -4.15
C GLY A 217 -2.16 -7.68 -4.77
N PHE A 218 -3.06 -6.94 -5.41
CA PHE A 218 -2.78 -5.64 -6.03
C PHE A 218 -3.93 -4.66 -5.80
N THR A 219 -3.61 -3.36 -5.86
CA THR A 219 -4.59 -2.26 -5.97
C THR A 219 -5.16 -2.16 -7.39
N GLY A 220 -6.01 -1.17 -7.63
CA GLY A 220 -6.60 -0.91 -8.95
C GLY A 220 -7.74 -1.85 -9.33
N GLY A 221 -8.25 -1.66 -10.56
CA GLY A 221 -9.31 -2.49 -11.13
C GLY A 221 -10.55 -2.58 -10.25
N ARG A 222 -10.91 -3.83 -9.92
CA ARG A 222 -12.05 -4.18 -9.06
C ARG A 222 -12.07 -3.49 -7.69
N LYS A 223 -10.92 -3.04 -7.17
CA LYS A 223 -10.85 -2.33 -5.87
C LYS A 223 -11.56 -0.98 -5.88
N ALA A 224 -11.78 -0.37 -7.02
CA ALA A 224 -12.59 0.82 -7.15
C ALA A 224 -14.06 0.58 -6.74
N VAL A 225 -14.54 -0.66 -6.86
CA VAL A 225 -15.87 -1.07 -6.40
C VAL A 225 -15.83 -1.57 -4.96
N LEU A 226 -15.01 -2.57 -4.68
CA LEU A 226 -14.85 -3.15 -3.35
C LEU A 226 -13.36 -3.07 -2.93
N PRO A 227 -13.00 -2.19 -1.98
CA PRO A 227 -13.87 -1.41 -1.09
C PRO A 227 -14.34 -0.06 -1.63
N GLY A 228 -13.74 0.52 -2.66
CA GLY A 228 -13.79 1.92 -3.06
C GLY A 228 -15.14 2.61 -2.90
N VAL A 229 -16.21 2.06 -3.47
CA VAL A 229 -17.59 2.59 -3.40
C VAL A 229 -18.57 1.63 -2.72
N ALA A 230 -18.08 0.62 -2.00
CA ALA A 230 -18.90 -0.38 -1.34
C ALA A 230 -19.31 0.06 0.09
N ALA A 231 -20.50 -0.40 0.52
CA ALA A 231 -20.96 -0.19 1.89
C ALA A 231 -20.09 -0.94 2.91
N ALA A 232 -20.00 -0.43 4.14
CA ALA A 232 -19.18 -1.00 5.21
C ALA A 232 -19.49 -2.49 5.48
N VAL A 233 -20.75 -2.89 5.39
CA VAL A 233 -21.14 -4.31 5.56
C VAL A 233 -20.54 -5.22 4.48
N THR A 234 -20.49 -4.75 3.24
CA THR A 234 -19.87 -5.47 2.12
C THR A 234 -18.35 -5.56 2.31
N ILE A 235 -17.72 -4.44 2.72
CA ILE A 235 -16.29 -4.38 2.99
C ILE A 235 -15.91 -5.32 4.13
N LEU A 236 -16.62 -5.24 5.27
CA LEU A 236 -16.33 -6.04 6.46
C LEU A 236 -16.34 -7.55 6.15
N ARG A 237 -17.25 -8.00 5.31
CA ARG A 237 -17.32 -9.41 4.94
C ARG A 237 -16.16 -9.84 4.07
N ASN A 238 -15.79 -9.04 3.07
CA ASN A 238 -14.63 -9.30 2.21
C ASN A 238 -13.30 -9.17 2.96
N HIS A 239 -13.20 -8.25 3.89
CA HIS A 239 -12.02 -8.01 4.74
C HIS A 239 -12.12 -8.77 6.08
N SER A 240 -12.93 -9.83 6.16
CA SER A 240 -13.07 -10.62 7.39
C SER A 240 -11.73 -11.27 7.78
N LEU A 241 -11.55 -11.47 9.09
CA LEU A 241 -10.32 -12.07 9.64
C LEU A 241 -10.02 -13.45 9.02
N SER A 242 -11.05 -14.25 8.71
CA SER A 242 -10.90 -15.56 8.06
C SER A 242 -10.30 -15.43 6.66
N LEU A 243 -10.70 -14.42 5.88
CA LEU A 243 -10.14 -14.18 4.55
C LEU A 243 -8.75 -13.54 4.62
N LEU A 244 -8.53 -12.59 5.54
CA LEU A 244 -7.21 -11.97 5.78
C LEU A 244 -6.15 -12.98 6.22
N SER A 245 -6.55 -14.01 6.97
CA SER A 245 -5.65 -15.08 7.42
C SER A 245 -5.36 -16.15 6.36
N HIS A 246 -6.06 -16.11 5.21
CA HIS A 246 -5.85 -17.07 4.15
C HIS A 246 -4.41 -17.01 3.59
N PRO A 247 -3.74 -18.15 3.35
CA PRO A 247 -2.33 -18.17 2.89
C PRO A 247 -2.06 -17.40 1.60
N ARG A 248 -3.07 -17.32 0.72
CA ARG A 248 -2.96 -16.56 -0.55
C ARG A 248 -3.39 -15.08 -0.44
N ALA A 249 -3.93 -14.63 0.71
CA ALA A 249 -4.20 -13.22 0.95
C ALA A 249 -2.88 -12.47 1.25
N ARG A 250 -2.07 -12.24 0.21
CA ARG A 250 -0.70 -11.73 0.29
C ARG A 250 -0.43 -10.77 -0.87
N PRO A 251 0.57 -9.87 -0.72
CA PRO A 251 1.01 -9.00 -1.81
C PRO A 251 1.39 -9.82 -3.06
N GLY A 252 1.01 -9.31 -4.23
CA GLY A 252 1.36 -9.88 -5.53
C GLY A 252 0.58 -11.14 -5.94
N ILE A 253 -0.30 -11.70 -5.10
CA ILE A 253 -1.05 -12.92 -5.38
C ILE A 253 -2.49 -12.58 -5.78
N LEU A 254 -2.88 -12.93 -7.00
CA LEU A 254 -4.26 -12.83 -7.49
C LEU A 254 -4.94 -14.22 -7.51
N GLU A 255 -4.34 -15.19 -8.17
CA GLU A 255 -4.91 -16.52 -8.36
C GLU A 255 -5.07 -17.27 -7.03
N GLY A 256 -6.31 -17.71 -6.74
CA GLY A 256 -6.66 -18.37 -5.49
C GLY A 256 -6.61 -17.48 -4.26
N ASN A 257 -6.51 -16.16 -4.43
CA ASN A 257 -6.68 -15.19 -3.37
C ASN A 257 -8.17 -14.90 -3.19
N PRO A 258 -8.82 -15.39 -2.13
CA PRO A 258 -10.28 -15.30 -2.00
C PRO A 258 -10.78 -13.87 -1.87
N ILE A 259 -9.96 -12.96 -1.34
CA ILE A 259 -10.29 -11.53 -1.25
C ILE A 259 -10.35 -10.92 -2.65
N HIS A 260 -9.32 -11.18 -3.47
CA HIS A 260 -9.29 -10.71 -4.86
C HIS A 260 -10.46 -11.26 -5.68
N GLU A 261 -10.71 -12.57 -5.59
CA GLU A 261 -11.74 -13.24 -6.38
C GLU A 261 -13.14 -12.69 -6.05
N GLU A 262 -13.44 -12.50 -4.76
CA GLU A 262 -14.71 -11.90 -4.35
C GLU A 262 -14.81 -10.42 -4.76
N MET A 263 -13.73 -9.64 -4.67
CA MET A 263 -13.70 -8.26 -5.18
C MET A 263 -13.99 -8.19 -6.68
N LEU A 264 -13.43 -9.13 -7.47
CA LEU A 264 -13.65 -9.17 -8.91
C LEU A 264 -15.11 -9.56 -9.23
N GLU A 265 -15.66 -10.54 -8.51
CA GLU A 265 -17.07 -10.92 -8.64
C GLU A 265 -17.99 -9.72 -8.28
N ALA A 266 -17.70 -9.03 -7.18
CA ALA A 266 -18.44 -7.84 -6.76
C ALA A 266 -18.41 -6.73 -7.81
N ALA A 267 -17.25 -6.46 -8.42
CA ALA A 267 -17.10 -5.47 -9.47
C ALA A 267 -17.91 -5.82 -10.73
N ARG A 268 -17.92 -7.11 -11.11
CA ARG A 268 -18.75 -7.62 -12.24
C ARG A 268 -20.26 -7.48 -11.94
N ARG A 269 -20.71 -7.86 -10.73
CA ARG A 269 -22.11 -7.73 -10.33
C ARG A 269 -22.57 -6.27 -10.25
N ALA A 270 -21.68 -5.38 -9.81
CA ALA A 270 -21.94 -3.95 -9.77
C ALA A 270 -21.85 -3.29 -11.16
N GLY A 271 -21.41 -4.04 -12.18
CA GLY A 271 -21.34 -3.57 -13.56
C GLY A 271 -20.28 -2.51 -13.79
N LEU A 272 -19.10 -2.65 -13.21
CA LEU A 272 -17.93 -1.84 -13.62
C LEU A 272 -17.60 -2.18 -15.09
N HIS A 273 -17.71 -1.18 -15.98
CA HIS A 273 -17.58 -1.41 -17.41
C HIS A 273 -16.16 -1.23 -17.92
N PHE A 274 -15.43 -0.27 -17.38
CA PHE A 274 -14.15 0.16 -17.93
C PHE A 274 -13.22 0.68 -16.85
N ILE A 275 -11.93 0.43 -16.99
CA ILE A 275 -10.90 1.02 -16.13
C ILE A 275 -9.84 1.73 -16.94
N VAL A 276 -9.21 2.73 -16.33
CA VAL A 276 -7.96 3.34 -16.76
C VAL A 276 -7.02 3.28 -15.56
N ASN A 277 -6.03 2.41 -15.61
CA ASN A 277 -5.12 2.22 -14.49
C ASN A 277 -3.68 2.49 -14.89
N VAL A 278 -2.92 3.08 -13.96
CA VAL A 278 -1.51 3.45 -14.13
C VAL A 278 -0.64 2.68 -13.14
N VAL A 279 0.61 2.45 -13.50
CA VAL A 279 1.69 2.01 -12.60
C VAL A 279 2.67 3.16 -12.49
N LEU A 280 3.08 3.49 -11.27
CA LEU A 280 4.04 4.55 -10.98
C LEU A 280 5.32 3.96 -10.38
N ASP A 281 6.44 4.66 -10.58
CA ASP A 281 7.68 4.40 -9.85
C ASP A 281 7.67 5.06 -8.46
N ARG A 282 8.77 4.90 -7.72
CA ARG A 282 8.95 5.49 -6.39
C ARG A 282 9.01 7.02 -6.38
N ALA A 283 9.31 7.63 -7.52
CA ALA A 283 9.29 9.08 -7.71
C ALA A 283 7.94 9.56 -8.26
N LEU A 284 6.91 8.70 -8.24
CA LEU A 284 5.56 8.94 -8.76
C LEU A 284 5.51 9.24 -10.27
N ARG A 285 6.53 8.80 -11.02
CA ARG A 285 6.56 8.92 -12.47
C ARG A 285 5.86 7.70 -13.11
N PRO A 286 5.10 7.87 -14.20
CA PRO A 286 4.36 6.77 -14.82
C PRO A 286 5.29 5.76 -15.52
N LEU A 287 5.10 4.48 -15.22
CA LEU A 287 5.84 3.35 -15.81
C LEU A 287 5.03 2.60 -16.87
N ALA A 288 3.73 2.46 -16.63
CA ALA A 288 2.81 1.78 -17.53
C ALA A 288 1.38 2.28 -17.33
N ILE A 289 0.55 2.13 -18.35
CA ILE A 289 -0.88 2.42 -18.30
C ILE A 289 -1.62 1.39 -19.15
N ALA A 290 -2.80 0.97 -18.69
CA ALA A 290 -3.72 0.13 -19.43
C ALA A 290 -5.16 0.61 -19.21
N ALA A 291 -5.99 0.43 -20.24
CA ALA A 291 -7.41 0.74 -20.20
C ALA A 291 -8.22 -0.41 -20.80
N GLY A 292 -9.49 -0.56 -20.39
CA GLY A 292 -10.38 -1.56 -20.95
C GLY A 292 -11.18 -2.33 -19.89
N ASP A 293 -11.43 -3.61 -20.18
CA ASP A 293 -12.11 -4.52 -19.27
C ASP A 293 -11.45 -4.53 -17.88
N PRO A 294 -12.24 -4.47 -16.80
CA PRO A 294 -11.71 -4.37 -15.43
C PRO A 294 -10.77 -5.49 -14.98
N ASP A 295 -10.88 -6.68 -15.54
CA ASP A 295 -9.98 -7.79 -15.24
C ASP A 295 -8.81 -7.83 -16.23
N ALA A 296 -9.06 -7.73 -17.54
CA ALA A 296 -8.03 -7.85 -18.56
C ALA A 296 -6.97 -6.74 -18.46
N ALA A 297 -7.41 -5.48 -18.40
CA ALA A 297 -6.51 -4.34 -18.28
C ALA A 297 -5.77 -4.32 -16.93
N HIS A 298 -6.43 -4.75 -15.84
CA HIS A 298 -5.80 -4.89 -14.54
C HIS A 298 -4.71 -5.98 -14.55
N ARG A 299 -5.00 -7.16 -15.13
CA ARG A 299 -4.03 -8.26 -15.24
C ARG A 299 -2.82 -7.90 -16.09
N GLU A 300 -3.00 -7.07 -17.12
CA GLU A 300 -1.87 -6.57 -17.92
C GLU A 300 -0.88 -5.81 -17.05
N LEU A 301 -1.38 -4.87 -16.23
CA LEU A 301 -0.53 -4.08 -15.34
C LEU A 301 0.03 -4.90 -14.17
N THR A 302 -0.72 -5.86 -13.63
CA THR A 302 -0.18 -6.72 -12.57
C THR A 302 0.95 -7.61 -13.06
N ARG A 303 0.89 -8.14 -14.31
CA ARG A 303 2.01 -8.84 -14.94
C ARG A 303 3.22 -7.93 -15.15
N PHE A 304 2.98 -6.69 -15.58
CA PHE A 304 4.04 -5.69 -15.71
C PHE A 304 4.72 -5.44 -14.37
N VAL A 305 3.96 -5.18 -13.29
CA VAL A 305 4.49 -4.97 -11.94
C VAL A 305 5.26 -6.20 -11.45
N GLN A 306 4.71 -7.40 -11.62
CA GLN A 306 5.38 -8.65 -11.26
C GLN A 306 6.71 -8.84 -12.00
N GLY A 307 6.84 -8.30 -13.21
CA GLY A 307 8.05 -8.41 -14.03
C GLY A 307 9.25 -7.66 -13.44
N TYR A 308 9.03 -6.50 -12.79
CA TYR A 308 10.11 -5.68 -12.24
C TYR A 308 10.13 -5.58 -10.72
N ALA A 309 8.96 -5.64 -10.07
CA ALA A 309 8.86 -5.62 -8.62
C ALA A 309 9.24 -6.96 -7.98
N ARG A 310 9.41 -8.02 -8.77
CA ARG A 310 10.13 -9.18 -8.31
C ARG A 310 11.52 -8.70 -7.91
N LEU A 311 11.72 -8.58 -6.60
CA LEU A 311 13.04 -8.82 -6.07
C LEU A 311 13.30 -10.29 -6.38
N SER A 312 13.80 -10.56 -7.58
CA SER A 312 14.60 -11.76 -7.73
C SER A 312 15.69 -11.57 -6.69
N PRO A 313 15.72 -12.40 -5.62
CA PRO A 313 16.88 -12.38 -4.77
C PRO A 313 18.04 -12.51 -5.77
N PRO A 314 19.08 -11.65 -5.71
CA PRO A 314 20.30 -11.95 -6.40
C PRO A 314 20.59 -13.43 -6.15
N ALA A 315 21.16 -14.14 -7.12
CA ALA A 315 21.40 -15.58 -6.98
C ALA A 315 22.15 -15.93 -5.67
N ASP A 316 22.89 -14.98 -5.14
CA ASP A 316 23.59 -14.98 -3.85
C ASP A 316 22.67 -14.76 -2.63
N LEU A 317 21.46 -14.17 -2.78
CA LEU A 317 20.45 -14.11 -1.71
C LEU A 317 19.58 -15.39 -1.65
N GLN A 318 19.50 -16.16 -2.70
CA GLN A 318 18.94 -17.54 -2.63
C GLN A 318 19.83 -18.44 -1.74
N ALA A 319 21.10 -18.10 -1.61
CA ALA A 319 22.05 -18.75 -0.70
C ALA A 319 21.98 -18.20 0.75
N VAL A 320 21.19 -17.14 1.03
CA VAL A 320 21.01 -16.63 2.41
C VAL A 320 20.12 -17.58 3.19
N THR A 321 20.74 -18.58 3.79
CA THR A 321 20.10 -19.56 4.68
C THR A 321 19.71 -19.00 6.03
N GLN A 322 20.04 -17.74 6.34
CA GLN A 322 19.79 -17.08 7.61
C GLN A 322 19.03 -15.76 7.42
N ALA A 323 18.09 -15.49 8.31
CA ALA A 323 17.39 -14.21 8.37
C ALA A 323 18.37 -13.04 8.65
N PRO A 324 18.07 -11.81 8.21
CA PRO A 324 18.88 -10.65 8.54
C PRO A 324 18.80 -10.29 10.03
N ASP A 325 19.87 -9.75 10.59
CA ASP A 325 19.88 -9.25 11.97
C ASP A 325 19.04 -7.99 12.11
N VAL A 326 19.07 -7.12 11.09
CA VAL A 326 18.33 -5.86 11.07
C VAL A 326 17.65 -5.66 9.71
N ILE A 327 16.40 -5.25 9.76
CA ILE A 327 15.62 -4.78 8.62
C ILE A 327 15.29 -3.31 8.87
N VAL A 328 15.59 -2.43 7.92
CA VAL A 328 15.12 -1.04 7.93
C VAL A 328 14.11 -0.87 6.81
N THR A 329 12.90 -0.43 7.14
CA THR A 329 11.80 -0.30 6.19
C THR A 329 10.94 0.93 6.45
N GLY A 330 10.21 1.36 5.44
CA GLY A 330 9.20 2.41 5.55
C GLY A 330 8.27 2.38 4.33
N PRO A 331 7.06 2.91 4.45
CA PRO A 331 6.05 2.80 3.39
C PRO A 331 6.31 3.73 2.20
N GLY A 332 7.06 4.83 2.41
CA GLY A 332 7.19 5.89 1.42
C GLY A 332 5.91 6.74 1.27
N GLN A 333 6.01 7.83 0.50
CA GLN A 333 4.85 8.68 0.20
C GLN A 333 3.90 8.00 -0.80
N PRO A 334 2.59 8.21 -0.67
CA PRO A 334 1.86 8.95 0.38
C PRO A 334 1.49 8.11 1.61
N LEU A 335 1.93 6.85 1.69
CA LEU A 335 1.51 5.92 2.76
C LEU A 335 2.13 6.23 4.13
N ASP A 336 3.16 7.07 4.17
CA ASP A 336 3.80 7.54 5.41
C ASP A 336 2.99 8.63 6.14
N CYS A 337 1.75 8.87 5.71
CA CYS A 337 0.88 9.88 6.30
C CYS A 337 0.50 9.56 7.74
N ASN A 338 0.25 8.28 8.08
CA ASN A 338 -0.11 7.88 9.44
C ASN A 338 0.36 6.45 9.74
N LEU A 339 0.28 6.06 11.02
CA LEU A 339 0.74 4.74 11.47
C LEU A 339 -0.05 3.60 10.83
N TYR A 340 -1.38 3.75 10.70
CA TYR A 340 -2.24 2.74 10.08
C TYR A 340 -1.72 2.37 8.68
N GLN A 341 -1.45 3.35 7.84
CA GLN A 341 -0.89 3.10 6.50
C GLN A 341 0.55 2.57 6.55
N SER A 342 1.34 2.99 7.55
CA SER A 342 2.75 2.62 7.69
C SER A 342 2.95 1.14 8.05
N ILE A 343 1.97 0.48 8.67
CA ILE A 343 2.02 -0.96 8.97
C ILE A 343 2.20 -1.82 7.70
N LYS A 344 1.79 -1.32 6.54
CA LYS A 344 2.00 -2.00 5.26
C LYS A 344 3.48 -2.29 4.96
N ALA A 345 4.39 -1.44 5.45
CA ALA A 345 5.82 -1.68 5.34
C ALA A 345 6.26 -2.91 6.13
N LEU A 346 5.66 -3.18 7.30
CA LEU A 346 5.93 -4.40 8.06
C LEU A 346 5.41 -5.64 7.33
N VAL A 347 4.21 -5.56 6.73
CA VAL A 347 3.66 -6.66 5.92
C VAL A 347 4.57 -6.98 4.74
N ALA A 348 5.13 -5.95 4.11
CA ALA A 348 6.03 -6.11 2.97
C ALA A 348 7.32 -6.84 3.34
N VAL A 349 7.87 -6.63 4.53
CA VAL A 349 9.13 -7.24 4.97
C VAL A 349 8.96 -8.50 5.83
N GLU A 350 7.72 -8.85 6.18
CA GLU A 350 7.41 -10.02 7.01
C GLU A 350 8.06 -11.33 6.51
N PRO A 351 8.16 -11.61 5.19
CA PRO A 351 8.80 -12.84 4.71
C PRO A 351 10.27 -13.00 5.10
N TRP A 352 10.99 -11.88 5.30
CA TRP A 352 12.42 -11.89 5.68
C TRP A 352 12.66 -11.79 7.18
N ALA A 353 11.67 -11.28 7.93
CA ALA A 353 11.80 -11.13 9.38
C ALA A 353 11.75 -12.49 10.08
N ALA A 354 12.61 -12.68 11.08
CA ALA A 354 12.66 -13.83 11.97
C ALA A 354 12.62 -13.38 13.43
N ARG A 355 12.66 -14.35 14.37
CA ARG A 355 12.55 -14.06 15.80
C ARG A 355 13.64 -13.11 16.31
N ASP A 356 14.85 -13.29 15.78
CA ASP A 356 16.04 -12.53 16.20
C ASP A 356 16.29 -11.28 15.33
N THR A 357 15.45 -11.04 14.31
CA THR A 357 15.52 -9.85 13.47
C THR A 357 14.99 -8.64 14.24
N THR A 358 15.75 -7.56 14.27
CA THR A 358 15.25 -6.24 14.68
C THR A 358 14.75 -5.47 13.46
N THR A 359 13.47 -5.12 13.46
CA THR A 359 12.89 -4.32 12.38
C THR A 359 12.79 -2.86 12.78
N ILE A 360 13.31 -1.96 11.95
CA ILE A 360 13.26 -0.52 12.14
C ILE A 360 12.25 0.05 11.15
N LEU A 361 11.15 0.60 11.67
CA LEU A 361 10.12 1.27 10.90
C LEU A 361 10.37 2.78 10.88
N LEU A 362 10.51 3.35 9.68
CA LEU A 362 10.67 4.79 9.46
C LEU A 362 9.44 5.35 8.76
N SER A 363 8.73 6.29 9.40
CA SER A 363 7.57 6.95 8.81
C SER A 363 7.33 8.30 9.46
N ARG A 364 6.94 9.31 8.68
CA ARG A 364 6.65 10.65 9.21
C ARG A 364 5.39 10.68 10.07
N CYS A 365 4.36 9.97 9.65
CA CYS A 365 3.06 9.88 10.32
C CYS A 365 2.45 11.26 10.68
N TRP A 366 2.53 12.23 9.77
CA TRP A 366 2.07 13.61 10.02
C TRP A 366 0.56 13.72 10.32
N ASP A 367 -0.24 12.71 9.96
CA ASP A 367 -1.67 12.53 10.29
C ASP A 367 -1.85 11.55 11.48
N GLY A 368 -0.83 11.44 12.34
CA GLY A 368 -0.88 10.67 13.60
C GLY A 368 -1.05 9.16 13.43
N THR A 369 -1.92 8.58 14.25
CA THR A 369 -2.17 7.13 14.29
C THR A 369 -3.02 6.64 13.10
N GLY A 370 -3.88 7.49 12.55
CA GLY A 370 -4.80 7.18 11.44
C GLY A 370 -6.08 6.46 11.90
N SER A 371 -5.98 5.41 12.71
CA SER A 371 -7.13 4.70 13.27
C SER A 371 -6.91 4.34 14.72
N ARG A 372 -7.81 4.80 15.60
CA ARG A 372 -7.81 4.43 17.02
C ARG A 372 -8.28 2.99 17.24
N ASP A 373 -9.12 2.46 16.38
CA ASP A 373 -9.65 1.09 16.46
C ASP A 373 -8.54 0.06 16.24
N MET A 374 -7.49 0.40 15.45
CA MET A 374 -6.30 -0.42 15.32
C MET A 374 -5.58 -0.62 16.67
N LEU A 375 -5.59 0.39 17.56
CA LEU A 375 -4.93 0.32 18.86
C LEU A 375 -5.78 -0.43 19.91
N ALA A 376 -7.09 -0.50 19.71
CA ALA A 376 -8.02 -1.02 20.74
C ALA A 376 -7.72 -2.44 21.23
N PRO A 377 -7.30 -3.41 20.39
CA PRO A 377 -6.96 -4.77 20.84
C PRO A 377 -5.68 -4.85 21.69
N PHE A 378 -4.85 -3.80 21.68
CA PHE A 378 -3.59 -3.77 22.40
C PHE A 378 -3.78 -3.06 23.73
N ALA A 379 -3.34 -3.73 24.81
CA ALA A 379 -3.28 -3.17 26.16
C ALA A 379 -1.95 -3.58 26.79
N ALA A 380 -1.55 -2.91 27.88
CA ALA A 380 -0.31 -3.25 28.58
C ALA A 380 -0.29 -4.74 28.99
N GLY A 381 0.79 -5.43 28.62
CA GLY A 381 1.00 -6.85 28.92
C GLY A 381 0.23 -7.84 28.05
N VAL A 382 -0.53 -7.37 27.04
CA VAL A 382 -1.23 -8.26 26.11
C VAL A 382 -0.25 -8.79 25.04
N THR A 383 -0.15 -10.11 24.92
CA THR A 383 0.72 -10.74 23.92
C THR A 383 0.09 -10.72 22.51
N PRO A 384 0.89 -10.78 21.43
CA PRO A 384 0.36 -10.88 20.07
C PRO A 384 -0.66 -12.01 19.89
N ALA A 385 -0.43 -13.16 20.51
CA ALA A 385 -1.38 -14.28 20.47
C ALA A 385 -2.73 -13.97 21.16
N GLN A 386 -2.73 -13.16 22.20
CA GLN A 386 -3.96 -12.71 22.86
C GLN A 386 -4.70 -11.69 21.98
N VAL A 387 -3.98 -10.78 21.31
CA VAL A 387 -4.56 -9.85 20.33
C VAL A 387 -5.26 -10.63 19.22
N LEU A 388 -4.58 -11.61 18.60
CA LEU A 388 -5.17 -12.45 17.54
C LEU A 388 -6.44 -13.17 18.01
N ARG A 389 -6.46 -13.67 19.27
CA ARG A 389 -7.67 -14.29 19.84
C ARG A 389 -8.79 -13.29 20.10
N SER A 390 -8.49 -12.07 20.52
CA SER A 390 -9.50 -11.03 20.73
C SER A 390 -10.15 -10.61 19.42
N LEU A 391 -9.35 -10.45 18.35
CA LEU A 391 -9.84 -10.13 17.01
C LEU A 391 -10.77 -11.21 16.45
N ALA A 392 -10.59 -12.47 16.81
CA ALA A 392 -11.52 -13.53 16.40
C ALA A 392 -12.94 -13.38 16.99
N ARG A 393 -13.10 -12.59 18.06
CA ARG A 393 -14.39 -12.35 18.76
C ARG A 393 -14.99 -10.99 18.44
N ASP A 394 -14.14 -9.98 18.26
CA ASP A 394 -14.53 -8.59 18.07
C ASP A 394 -13.67 -7.94 16.98
N TYR A 395 -14.08 -8.18 15.71
CA TYR A 395 -13.39 -7.67 14.53
C TYR A 395 -14.21 -6.58 13.85
N THR A 396 -13.56 -5.46 13.56
CA THR A 396 -14.06 -4.39 12.68
C THR A 396 -13.08 -4.17 11.53
N ILE A 397 -13.49 -3.42 10.51
CA ILE A 397 -12.63 -3.16 9.33
C ILE A 397 -11.31 -2.50 9.77
N GLU A 398 -11.40 -1.53 10.66
CA GLU A 398 -10.27 -0.73 11.12
C GLU A 398 -9.28 -1.52 11.99
N LYS A 399 -9.66 -2.73 12.42
CA LYS A 399 -8.81 -3.67 13.18
C LYS A 399 -7.98 -4.61 12.28
N ASP A 400 -8.09 -4.52 10.97
CA ASP A 400 -7.30 -5.34 10.04
C ASP A 400 -5.78 -5.12 10.23
N HIS A 401 -5.37 -3.87 10.48
CA HIS A 401 -3.97 -3.54 10.75
C HIS A 401 -3.52 -3.99 12.14
N ALA A 402 -4.42 -4.10 13.12
CA ALA A 402 -4.11 -4.77 14.39
C ALA A 402 -3.75 -6.25 14.19
N TYR A 403 -4.46 -6.93 13.27
CA TYR A 403 -4.12 -8.30 12.87
C TYR A 403 -2.71 -8.38 12.27
N PHE A 404 -2.36 -7.46 11.35
CA PHE A 404 -1.02 -7.46 10.73
C PHE A 404 0.09 -7.18 11.74
N VAL A 405 -0.10 -6.21 12.63
CA VAL A 405 0.86 -5.92 13.72
C VAL A 405 1.05 -7.15 14.61
N ALA A 406 -0.05 -7.75 15.10
CA ALA A 406 0.03 -8.90 15.99
C ALA A 406 0.67 -10.12 15.29
N ARG A 407 0.35 -10.36 14.02
CA ARG A 407 0.95 -11.41 13.20
C ARG A 407 2.45 -11.19 13.00
N PHE A 408 2.85 -9.95 12.69
CA PHE A 408 4.26 -9.60 12.54
C PHE A 408 5.03 -9.80 13.85
N LEU A 409 4.53 -9.26 14.96
CA LEU A 409 5.17 -9.37 16.28
C LEU A 409 5.26 -10.81 16.81
N ALA A 410 4.29 -11.66 16.43
CA ALA A 410 4.38 -13.09 16.76
C ALA A 410 5.55 -13.79 16.06
N ARG A 411 5.99 -13.28 14.90
CA ARG A 411 7.11 -13.80 14.12
C ARG A 411 8.43 -13.11 14.47
N SER A 412 8.42 -11.78 14.56
CA SER A 412 9.57 -10.90 14.80
C SER A 412 9.20 -9.86 15.87
N PRO A 413 9.46 -10.13 17.15
CA PRO A 413 8.95 -9.30 18.25
C PRO A 413 9.68 -7.98 18.42
N SER A 414 10.86 -7.80 17.81
CA SER A 414 11.67 -6.59 17.97
C SER A 414 11.36 -5.59 16.86
N VAL A 415 10.56 -4.56 17.18
CA VAL A 415 10.27 -3.44 16.27
C VAL A 415 10.63 -2.12 16.93
N VAL A 416 11.52 -1.37 16.30
CA VAL A 416 11.88 0.01 16.68
C VAL A 416 11.19 0.95 15.68
N ALA A 417 10.42 1.92 16.17
CA ALA A 417 9.67 2.83 15.33
C ALA A 417 10.13 4.28 15.49
N TYR A 418 10.56 4.89 14.39
CA TYR A 418 10.73 6.34 14.28
C TYR A 418 9.53 6.91 13.53
N CYS A 419 8.54 7.37 14.30
CA CYS A 419 7.27 7.89 13.81
C CYS A 419 6.94 9.20 14.56
N PRO A 420 7.57 10.33 14.21
CA PRO A 420 7.49 11.56 15.00
C PRO A 420 6.07 12.15 15.12
N GLY A 421 5.16 11.81 14.21
CA GLY A 421 3.77 12.25 14.27
C GLY A 421 2.86 11.38 15.17
N VAL A 422 3.38 10.28 15.77
CA VAL A 422 2.61 9.37 16.63
C VAL A 422 3.05 9.52 18.08
N ASP A 423 2.07 9.50 18.99
CA ASP A 423 2.37 9.46 20.41
C ASP A 423 3.22 8.22 20.75
N GLN A 424 4.28 8.42 21.51
CA GLN A 424 5.17 7.32 21.91
C GLN A 424 4.44 6.25 22.74
N GLU A 425 3.42 6.63 23.51
CA GLU A 425 2.62 5.69 24.28
C GLU A 425 1.78 4.80 23.36
N ASP A 426 1.21 5.34 22.28
CA ASP A 426 0.51 4.56 21.25
C ASP A 426 1.45 3.54 20.59
N LEU A 427 2.71 3.92 20.31
CA LEU A 427 3.72 2.98 19.79
C LEU A 427 4.06 1.87 20.79
N ARG A 428 4.29 2.22 22.06
CA ARG A 428 4.55 1.21 23.11
C ARG A 428 3.35 0.29 23.31
N ARG A 429 2.15 0.83 23.24
CA ARG A 429 0.90 0.08 23.39
C ARG A 429 0.79 -1.06 22.38
N ILE A 430 1.19 -0.85 21.13
CA ILE A 430 1.18 -1.89 20.09
C ILE A 430 2.41 -2.78 20.09
N GLY A 431 3.33 -2.59 21.05
CA GLY A 431 4.53 -3.41 21.21
C GLY A 431 5.75 -2.91 20.43
N PHE A 432 5.75 -1.68 19.94
CA PHE A 432 6.91 -1.07 19.31
C PHE A 432 7.74 -0.28 20.29
N ALA A 433 9.06 -0.31 20.14
CA ALA A 433 9.99 0.55 20.86
C ALA A 433 10.07 1.91 20.15
N PRO A 434 9.55 3.02 20.72
CA PRO A 434 9.64 4.31 20.07
C PRO A 434 11.08 4.81 20.09
N SER A 435 11.54 5.36 18.96
CA SER A 435 12.81 6.07 18.88
C SER A 435 12.55 7.56 18.70
N PRO A 436 13.00 8.44 19.62
CA PRO A 436 12.81 9.89 19.52
C PRO A 436 13.76 10.54 18.53
N SER A 437 14.80 9.84 18.09
CA SER A 437 15.75 10.35 17.09
C SER A 437 16.36 9.21 16.29
N PHE A 438 16.77 9.49 15.08
CA PHE A 438 17.48 8.52 14.26
C PHE A 438 18.86 8.14 14.83
N SER A 439 19.49 9.00 15.61
CA SER A 439 20.75 8.68 16.31
C SER A 439 20.61 7.51 17.30
N LEU A 440 19.40 7.26 17.83
CA LEU A 440 19.10 6.11 18.69
C LEU A 440 18.83 4.83 17.88
N VAL A 441 18.38 4.93 16.63
CA VAL A 441 18.38 3.80 15.68
C VAL A 441 19.81 3.28 15.53
N ARG A 442 20.78 4.17 15.45
CA ARG A 442 22.22 3.89 15.45
C ARG A 442 22.69 3.20 16.75
N SER A 443 22.09 3.54 17.91
CA SER A 443 22.37 2.87 19.18
C SER A 443 21.72 1.49 19.27
N ALA A 444 20.54 1.29 18.70
CA ALA A 444 19.90 -0.03 18.61
C ALA A 444 20.73 -1.03 17.79
N LEU A 445 21.43 -0.54 16.75
CA LEU A 445 22.40 -1.32 15.99
C LEU A 445 23.64 -1.71 16.82
N SER A 446 23.95 -0.96 17.89
CA SER A 446 25.07 -1.26 18.80
C SER A 446 24.67 -2.11 20.02
N PHE A 447 23.36 -2.24 20.32
CA PHE A 447 22.86 -2.92 21.51
C PHE A 447 22.84 -4.46 21.36
N ASN A 448 22.90 -4.99 20.15
CA ASN A 448 23.00 -6.45 19.93
C ASN A 448 24.38 -7.04 20.22
N ARG A 449 25.30 -6.26 20.81
CA ARG A 449 26.66 -6.68 21.14
C ARG A 449 26.81 -7.33 22.51
N GLY A 450 25.78 -7.81 23.16
CA GLY A 450 26.04 -8.38 24.47
C GLY A 450 24.86 -8.97 25.18
N SER A 451 24.59 -10.23 24.92
CA SER A 451 24.25 -11.19 25.98
C SER A 451 24.60 -12.59 25.48
N PRO A 452 25.64 -13.22 25.96
CA PRO A 452 25.77 -14.66 25.83
C PRO A 452 24.64 -15.29 26.62
N SER A 453 23.86 -16.14 25.96
CA SER A 453 22.90 -17.01 26.63
C SER A 453 23.62 -17.85 27.68
N THR A 454 23.32 -17.59 28.95
CA THR A 454 23.48 -18.57 30.01
C THR A 454 22.19 -19.36 30.13
#